data_3f480d82835af208ac289b96ea0ce84c
#
_entry.id   3f480d82835af208ac289b96ea0ce84c
#
_cell.length_a   1.000
_cell.length_b   1.000
_cell.length_c   1.000
_cell.angle_alpha   90.00
_cell.angle_beta   90.00
_cell.angle_gamma   90.00
#
_symmetry.space_group_name_H-M   'P 1'
#
loop_
_entity.id
_entity.type
_entity.pdbx_description
1 polymer ?
#
loop_
_entity_poly.entity_id
_entity_poly.type
_entity_poly.pdbx_seq_one_letter_code
_entity_poly.pdbx_strand_id
1 'polypeptide(L)'
;DTIMVIMDPLDGSTNASRGVQWYATALCAIDQDGPRAALVVNQASGKDRYWATRGDGAFHNGNRMSHSGCTELKQAVVGVSGLASFRPKWAQFRALGAAALDICLVAQGVLDGWIDFHSHGVWDYMASIMICEESGVSFAEHEDRDLAVTEYASRRTPIVAATPELLSALREIRGNHG
;
A
#
# COMPACT_ATOMS: atom_id res chain seq x y z
N ASP A 1 10.73 -5.28 26.02
CA ASP A 1 10.25 -4.43 24.91
C ASP A 1 8.81 -4.80 24.62
N THR A 2 7.92 -3.80 24.55
CA THR A 2 6.51 -4.03 24.21
C THR A 2 6.38 -4.03 22.70
N ILE A 3 5.72 -5.08 22.15
CA ILE A 3 5.39 -5.15 20.74
C ILE A 3 3.88 -4.93 20.61
N MET A 4 3.48 -3.99 19.76
CA MET A 4 2.10 -3.78 19.34
C MET A 4 1.89 -4.45 17.98
N VAL A 5 0.76 -5.12 17.80
CA VAL A 5 0.37 -5.68 16.50
C VAL A 5 -0.85 -4.94 15.99
N ILE A 6 -0.71 -4.30 14.84
CA ILE A 6 -1.81 -3.74 14.07
C ILE A 6 -2.28 -4.82 13.11
N MET A 7 -3.58 -5.06 13.08
CA MET A 7 -4.17 -6.13 12.28
C MET A 7 -5.44 -5.66 11.56
N ASP A 8 -5.52 -5.93 10.26
CA ASP A 8 -6.77 -6.03 9.53
C ASP A 8 -7.08 -7.51 9.26
N PRO A 9 -8.10 -8.08 9.87
CA PRO A 9 -8.45 -9.48 9.62
C PRO A 9 -9.04 -9.71 8.23
N LEU A 10 -9.65 -8.69 7.59
CA LEU A 10 -10.31 -8.83 6.30
C LEU A 10 -10.35 -7.50 5.52
N ASP A 11 -9.20 -7.06 5.01
CA ASP A 11 -9.12 -5.99 4.01
C ASP A 11 -9.80 -6.43 2.71
N GLY A 12 -10.59 -5.54 2.11
CA GLY A 12 -11.41 -5.87 0.95
C GLY A 12 -12.67 -6.69 1.30
N SER A 13 -13.28 -6.44 2.46
CA SER A 13 -14.49 -7.13 2.93
C SER A 13 -15.66 -7.08 1.93
N THR A 14 -15.80 -5.99 1.17
CA THR A 14 -16.78 -5.87 0.07
C THR A 14 -16.49 -6.89 -1.03
N ASN A 15 -15.22 -7.05 -1.43
CA ASN A 15 -14.81 -8.06 -2.40
C ASN A 15 -15.15 -9.46 -1.91
N ALA A 16 -14.76 -9.79 -0.68
CA ALA A 16 -15.06 -11.09 -0.07
C ALA A 16 -16.55 -11.39 -0.06
N SER A 17 -17.39 -10.43 0.35
CA SER A 17 -18.85 -10.61 0.41
C SER A 17 -19.51 -10.77 -0.96
N ARG A 18 -18.85 -10.30 -2.04
CA ARG A 18 -19.34 -10.37 -3.42
C ARG A 18 -18.69 -11.48 -4.24
N GLY A 19 -17.77 -12.26 -3.67
CA GLY A 19 -17.08 -13.35 -4.36
C GLY A 19 -15.97 -12.86 -5.30
N VAL A 20 -15.54 -11.60 -5.21
CA VAL A 20 -14.37 -11.11 -5.92
C VAL A 20 -13.12 -11.64 -5.22
N GLN A 21 -12.26 -12.35 -5.95
CA GLN A 21 -11.11 -13.10 -5.41
C GLN A 21 -9.91 -12.18 -5.08
N TRP A 22 -10.16 -11.08 -4.35
CA TRP A 22 -9.15 -10.09 -3.99
C TRP A 22 -9.45 -9.47 -2.63
N TYR A 23 -8.97 -10.10 -1.55
CA TYR A 23 -9.12 -9.69 -0.16
C TYR A 23 -8.04 -10.33 0.71
N ALA A 24 -7.65 -9.69 1.80
CA ALA A 24 -6.48 -10.07 2.57
C ALA A 24 -6.67 -10.03 4.08
N THR A 25 -5.74 -10.70 4.78
CA THR A 25 -5.38 -10.37 6.16
C THR A 25 -4.04 -9.62 6.15
N ALA A 26 -3.95 -8.52 6.87
CA ALA A 26 -2.75 -7.71 7.02
C ALA A 26 -2.35 -7.62 8.49
N LEU A 27 -1.05 -7.80 8.77
CA LEU A 27 -0.46 -7.76 10.11
C LEU A 27 0.82 -6.91 10.07
N CYS A 28 0.97 -5.99 11.03
CA CYS A 28 2.20 -5.25 11.24
C CYS A 28 2.56 -5.23 12.71
N ALA A 29 3.73 -5.77 13.05
CA ALA A 29 4.32 -5.66 14.39
C ALA A 29 5.13 -4.36 14.48
N ILE A 30 4.90 -3.58 15.52
CA ILE A 30 5.56 -2.30 15.80
C ILE A 30 6.23 -2.40 17.17
N ASP A 31 7.47 -1.99 17.25
CA ASP A 31 8.21 -1.78 18.49
C ASP A 31 8.50 -0.29 18.72
N GLN A 32 9.35 0.04 19.68
CA GLN A 32 9.73 1.42 20.01
C GLN A 32 10.43 2.17 18.86
N ASP A 33 11.01 1.44 17.90
CA ASP A 33 11.73 2.00 16.76
C ASP A 33 10.85 2.04 15.48
N GLY A 34 9.56 1.71 15.60
CA GLY A 34 8.59 1.72 14.51
C GLY A 34 8.24 0.33 13.97
N PRO A 35 7.77 0.20 12.71
CA PRO A 35 7.44 -1.09 12.09
C PRO A 35 8.64 -2.05 12.09
N ARG A 36 8.41 -3.28 12.56
CA ARG A 36 9.45 -4.29 12.73
C ARG A 36 9.30 -5.48 11.80
N ALA A 37 8.07 -5.94 11.62
CA ALA A 37 7.74 -7.05 10.73
C ALA A 37 6.32 -6.86 10.18
N ALA A 38 6.12 -7.23 8.93
CA ALA A 38 4.84 -7.13 8.26
C ALA A 38 4.52 -8.41 7.48
N LEU A 39 3.23 -8.72 7.40
CA LEU A 39 2.69 -9.83 6.61
C LEU A 39 1.35 -9.41 6.00
N VAL A 40 1.19 -9.62 4.69
CA VAL A 40 -0.09 -9.52 3.99
C VAL A 40 -0.33 -10.84 3.27
N VAL A 41 -1.49 -11.43 3.47
CA VAL A 41 -1.87 -12.71 2.87
C VAL A 41 -3.15 -12.54 2.05
N ASN A 42 -3.10 -12.83 0.76
CA ASN A 42 -4.30 -12.93 -0.07
C ASN A 42 -5.10 -14.15 0.36
N GLN A 43 -6.22 -13.93 1.02
CA GLN A 43 -7.08 -14.98 1.55
C GLN A 43 -7.83 -15.75 0.46
N ALA A 44 -8.07 -15.11 -0.69
CA ALA A 44 -8.77 -15.74 -1.81
C ALA A 44 -7.94 -16.86 -2.45
N SER A 45 -6.63 -16.64 -2.62
CA SER A 45 -5.72 -17.66 -3.15
C SER A 45 -5.13 -18.54 -2.04
N GLY A 46 -4.97 -18.00 -0.84
CA GLY A 46 -4.26 -18.63 0.30
C GLY A 46 -2.78 -18.89 0.02
N LYS A 47 -2.28 -18.47 -1.13
CA LYS A 47 -0.92 -18.75 -1.63
C LYS A 47 -0.05 -17.50 -1.72
N ASP A 48 -0.65 -16.34 -2.04
CA ASP A 48 0.10 -15.10 -2.16
C ASP A 48 0.35 -14.51 -0.78
N ARG A 49 1.63 -14.48 -0.39
CA ARG A 49 2.11 -13.96 0.89
C ARG A 49 3.21 -12.96 0.63
N TYR A 50 2.98 -11.74 1.12
CA TYR A 50 3.92 -10.65 1.10
C TYR A 50 4.41 -10.41 2.52
N TRP A 51 5.71 -10.30 2.73
CA TRP A 51 6.24 -10.02 4.07
C TRP A 51 7.52 -9.21 4.00
N ALA A 52 7.82 -8.55 5.09
CA ALA A 52 9.07 -7.86 5.32
C ALA A 52 9.48 -7.94 6.80
N THR A 53 10.77 -7.84 7.04
CA THR A 53 11.36 -7.61 8.36
C THR A 53 12.32 -6.45 8.23
N ARG A 54 12.34 -5.55 9.20
CA ARG A 54 13.19 -4.34 9.19
C ARG A 54 14.64 -4.69 8.92
N GLY A 55 15.19 -4.14 7.82
CA GLY A 55 16.57 -4.33 7.37
C GLY A 55 16.85 -5.61 6.57
N ASP A 56 15.88 -6.52 6.43
CA ASP A 56 16.06 -7.78 5.69
C ASP A 56 15.50 -7.75 4.27
N GLY A 57 14.71 -6.71 3.94
CA GLY A 57 14.02 -6.55 2.66
C GLY A 57 12.63 -7.17 2.63
N ALA A 58 11.98 -7.09 1.48
CA ALA A 58 10.62 -7.53 1.26
C ALA A 58 10.55 -8.72 0.30
N PHE A 59 9.59 -9.62 0.53
CA PHE A 59 9.46 -10.89 -0.18
C PHE A 59 8.02 -11.20 -0.56
N HIS A 60 7.84 -11.80 -1.73
CA HIS A 60 6.60 -12.43 -2.18
C HIS A 60 6.83 -13.92 -2.42
N ASN A 61 6.16 -14.77 -1.66
CA ASN A 61 6.27 -16.24 -1.77
C ASN A 61 7.73 -16.75 -1.73
N GLY A 62 8.61 -16.13 -0.94
CA GLY A 62 10.02 -16.49 -0.80
C GLY A 62 10.96 -15.82 -1.80
N ASN A 63 10.44 -15.11 -2.80
CA ASN A 63 11.26 -14.36 -3.74
C ASN A 63 11.38 -12.90 -3.30
N ARG A 64 12.60 -12.36 -3.31
CA ARG A 64 12.83 -10.94 -3.00
C ARG A 64 12.09 -10.06 -4.00
N MET A 65 11.39 -9.06 -3.51
CA MET A 65 10.66 -8.11 -4.34
C MET A 65 11.53 -6.94 -4.78
N SER A 66 11.18 -6.35 -5.91
CA SER A 66 11.68 -5.07 -6.38
C SER A 66 10.60 -4.35 -7.16
N HIS A 67 10.52 -3.03 -6.99
CA HIS A 67 9.60 -2.18 -7.72
C HIS A 67 9.97 -2.07 -9.21
N SER A 68 9.04 -1.55 -10.04
CA SER A 68 9.18 -1.47 -11.50
C SER A 68 10.24 -0.47 -11.98
N GLY A 69 10.61 0.52 -11.16
CA GLY A 69 11.48 1.63 -11.53
C GLY A 69 10.81 2.69 -12.42
N CYS A 70 9.49 2.66 -12.59
CA CYS A 70 8.76 3.65 -13.38
C CYS A 70 8.88 5.05 -12.80
N THR A 71 9.31 6.01 -13.62
CA THR A 71 9.48 7.42 -13.24
C THR A 71 8.43 8.35 -13.87
N GLU A 72 7.78 7.89 -14.96
CA GLU A 72 6.90 8.72 -15.74
C GLU A 72 5.42 8.38 -15.58
N LEU A 73 4.62 9.35 -15.14
CA LEU A 73 3.18 9.19 -14.96
C LEU A 73 2.47 8.65 -16.21
N LYS A 74 2.86 9.10 -17.40
CA LYS A 74 2.23 8.68 -18.67
C LYS A 74 2.43 7.20 -19.01
N GLN A 75 3.39 6.55 -18.38
CA GLN A 75 3.68 5.12 -18.55
C GLN A 75 3.11 4.30 -17.40
N ALA A 76 2.76 4.94 -16.29
CA ALA A 76 2.41 4.28 -15.05
C ALA A 76 1.05 3.59 -15.09
N VAL A 77 1.00 2.39 -14.53
CA VAL A 77 -0.23 1.68 -14.14
C VAL A 77 -0.45 1.89 -12.65
N VAL A 78 -1.49 2.64 -12.27
CA VAL A 78 -1.71 3.11 -10.91
C VAL A 78 -2.90 2.42 -10.26
N GLY A 79 -2.70 1.83 -9.07
CA GLY A 79 -3.78 1.39 -8.21
C GLY A 79 -4.50 2.59 -7.58
N VAL A 80 -5.81 2.51 -7.40
CA VAL A 80 -6.58 3.61 -6.82
C VAL A 80 -7.56 3.10 -5.76
N SER A 81 -7.68 3.84 -4.67
CA SER A 81 -8.81 3.76 -3.74
C SER A 81 -9.65 5.02 -3.90
N GLY A 82 -10.91 4.85 -4.30
CA GLY A 82 -11.74 5.97 -4.74
C GLY A 82 -11.44 6.41 -6.18
N LEU A 83 -12.02 7.52 -6.58
CA LEU A 83 -11.85 8.06 -7.93
C LEU A 83 -11.42 9.53 -7.87
N ALA A 84 -10.50 9.91 -8.74
CA ALA A 84 -10.15 11.31 -8.93
C ALA A 84 -11.36 12.11 -9.44
N SER A 85 -11.49 13.38 -9.03
CA SER A 85 -12.51 14.30 -9.51
C SER A 85 -12.27 14.77 -10.96
N PHE A 86 -11.13 14.43 -11.53
CA PHE A 86 -10.72 14.72 -12.91
C PHE A 86 -10.07 13.50 -13.54
N ARG A 87 -9.65 13.57 -14.80
CA ARG A 87 -8.95 12.48 -15.49
C ARG A 87 -7.43 12.68 -15.43
N PRO A 88 -6.72 11.95 -14.55
CA PRO A 88 -5.26 11.97 -14.50
C PRO A 88 -4.63 11.42 -15.79
N LYS A 89 -3.39 11.84 -16.06
CA LYS A 89 -2.67 11.49 -17.31
C LYS A 89 -1.76 10.26 -17.15
N TRP A 90 -2.16 9.29 -16.33
CA TRP A 90 -1.47 7.98 -16.26
C TRP A 90 -1.83 7.08 -17.45
N ALA A 91 -1.03 6.01 -17.69
CA ALA A 91 -1.31 5.07 -18.78
C ALA A 91 -2.61 4.29 -18.52
N GLN A 92 -2.74 3.71 -17.33
CA GLN A 92 -3.90 2.94 -16.92
C GLN A 92 -4.09 3.05 -15.39
N PHE A 93 -5.26 2.65 -14.92
CA PHE A 93 -5.50 2.51 -13.48
C PHE A 93 -6.18 1.19 -13.14
N ARG A 94 -6.10 0.79 -11.87
CA ARG A 94 -6.76 -0.38 -11.29
C ARG A 94 -7.43 0.03 -9.97
N ALA A 95 -8.70 -0.29 -9.82
CA ALA A 95 -9.44 -0.18 -8.58
C ALA A 95 -9.78 -1.61 -8.11
N LEU A 96 -8.84 -2.27 -7.43
CA LEU A 96 -8.96 -3.69 -7.09
C LEU A 96 -9.73 -3.90 -5.79
N GLY A 97 -9.67 -2.94 -4.87
CA GLY A 97 -10.56 -2.87 -3.71
C GLY A 97 -10.08 -3.59 -2.46
N ALA A 98 -8.78 -3.83 -2.33
CA ALA A 98 -8.11 -4.29 -1.11
C ALA A 98 -6.79 -3.54 -0.98
N ALA A 99 -6.77 -2.46 -0.17
CA ALA A 99 -5.65 -1.52 -0.10
C ALA A 99 -4.33 -2.21 0.26
N ALA A 100 -4.34 -3.15 1.22
CA ALA A 100 -3.15 -3.87 1.62
C ALA A 100 -2.53 -4.67 0.47
N LEU A 101 -3.33 -5.37 -0.34
CA LEU A 101 -2.85 -6.10 -1.51
C LEU A 101 -2.42 -5.15 -2.64
N ASP A 102 -3.23 -4.13 -2.91
CA ASP A 102 -2.97 -3.17 -4.00
C ASP A 102 -1.61 -2.48 -3.80
N ILE A 103 -1.29 -2.08 -2.57
CA ILE A 103 0.00 -1.48 -2.20
C ILE A 103 1.14 -2.50 -2.34
N CYS A 104 0.94 -3.77 -1.96
CA CYS A 104 1.95 -4.82 -2.15
C CYS A 104 2.29 -5.06 -3.63
N LEU A 105 1.34 -4.86 -4.56
CA LEU A 105 1.62 -4.95 -5.99
C LEU A 105 2.60 -3.87 -6.48
N VAL A 106 2.66 -2.71 -5.81
CA VAL A 106 3.68 -1.68 -6.11
C VAL A 106 5.07 -2.17 -5.66
N ALA A 107 5.15 -2.75 -4.46
CA ALA A 107 6.38 -3.34 -3.95
C ALA A 107 6.91 -4.48 -4.84
N GLN A 108 6.00 -5.22 -5.47
CA GLN A 108 6.30 -6.32 -6.39
C GLN A 108 6.63 -5.84 -7.81
N GLY A 109 6.41 -4.58 -8.16
CA GLY A 109 6.60 -4.03 -9.50
C GLY A 109 5.51 -4.40 -10.51
N VAL A 110 4.36 -4.89 -10.05
CA VAL A 110 3.17 -5.19 -10.88
C VAL A 110 2.36 -3.92 -11.16
N LEU A 111 2.24 -3.05 -10.16
CA LEU A 111 1.78 -1.67 -10.30
C LEU A 111 2.96 -0.73 -10.14
N ASP A 112 2.84 0.46 -10.73
CA ASP A 112 3.87 1.49 -10.63
C ASP A 112 3.62 2.46 -9.47
N GLY A 113 2.37 2.58 -9.04
CA GLY A 113 1.98 3.39 -7.90
C GLY A 113 0.60 3.03 -7.39
N TRP A 114 0.27 3.58 -6.21
CA TRP A 114 -1.06 3.50 -5.63
C TRP A 114 -1.40 4.84 -4.96
N ILE A 115 -2.65 5.29 -5.13
CA ILE A 115 -3.11 6.57 -4.61
C ILE A 115 -4.49 6.44 -3.95
N ASP A 116 -4.61 7.03 -2.77
CA ASP A 116 -5.86 7.10 -2.03
C ASP A 116 -6.58 8.44 -2.28
N PHE A 117 -7.82 8.38 -2.75
CA PHE A 117 -8.71 9.53 -2.90
C PHE A 117 -9.71 9.66 -1.75
N HIS A 118 -9.67 8.77 -0.78
CA HIS A 118 -10.45 8.82 0.45
C HIS A 118 -9.54 9.00 1.67
N SER A 119 -9.63 8.10 2.61
CA SER A 119 -8.73 7.97 3.74
C SER A 119 -8.90 6.57 4.36
N HIS A 120 -7.84 6.05 4.96
CA HIS A 120 -7.79 4.71 5.53
C HIS A 120 -7.41 4.72 7.01
N GLY A 121 -7.83 3.68 7.74
CA GLY A 121 -7.29 3.35 9.04
C GLY A 121 -5.90 2.74 8.91
N VAL A 122 -5.10 2.83 9.97
CA VAL A 122 -3.72 2.33 9.97
C VAL A 122 -3.63 0.83 9.64
N TRP A 123 -4.63 0.06 9.93
CA TRP A 123 -4.70 -1.38 9.66
C TRP A 123 -4.81 -1.71 8.17
N ASP A 124 -5.37 -0.81 7.34
CA ASP A 124 -5.53 -1.01 5.91
C ASP A 124 -4.20 -0.88 5.14
N TYR A 125 -3.21 -0.15 5.69
CA TYR A 125 -2.01 0.19 4.92
C TYR A 125 -0.67 -0.09 5.62
N MET A 126 -0.60 -0.14 6.96
CA MET A 126 0.70 -0.11 7.66
C MET A 126 1.60 -1.30 7.33
N ALA A 127 1.01 -2.50 7.23
CA ALA A 127 1.77 -3.68 6.82
C ALA A 127 2.40 -3.51 5.43
N SER A 128 1.61 -2.99 4.49
CA SER A 128 2.04 -2.82 3.10
C SER A 128 3.01 -1.66 2.93
N ILE A 129 2.88 -0.59 3.72
CA ILE A 129 3.87 0.51 3.74
C ILE A 129 5.23 0.01 4.21
N MET A 130 5.29 -0.81 5.27
CA MET A 130 6.55 -1.43 5.69
C MET A 130 7.15 -2.33 4.60
N ILE A 131 6.31 -3.11 3.90
CA ILE A 131 6.74 -3.94 2.78
C ILE A 131 7.29 -3.07 1.63
N CYS A 132 6.67 -1.93 1.35
CA CYS A 132 7.16 -0.95 0.38
C CYS A 132 8.51 -0.36 0.78
N GLU A 133 8.66 0.07 2.02
CA GLU A 133 9.91 0.60 2.56
C GLU A 133 11.06 -0.39 2.35
N GLU A 134 10.86 -1.64 2.74
CA GLU A 134 11.87 -2.71 2.64
C GLU A 134 12.14 -3.18 1.18
N SER A 135 11.26 -2.82 0.23
CA SER A 135 11.47 -3.04 -1.21
C SER A 135 12.04 -1.83 -1.96
N GLY A 136 12.28 -0.71 -1.26
CA GLY A 136 12.80 0.53 -1.84
C GLY A 136 11.77 1.38 -2.56
N VAL A 137 10.49 1.13 -2.36
CA VAL A 137 9.38 1.91 -2.90
C VAL A 137 9.24 3.23 -2.14
N SER A 138 8.97 4.30 -2.86
CA SER A 138 8.74 5.63 -2.29
C SER A 138 7.29 5.78 -1.84
N PHE A 139 7.07 6.40 -0.68
CA PHE A 139 5.73 6.64 -0.16
C PHE A 139 5.65 7.97 0.60
N ALA A 140 4.44 8.49 0.73
CA ALA A 140 4.15 9.68 1.53
C ALA A 140 2.72 9.63 2.08
N GLU A 141 2.45 10.38 3.11
CA GLU A 141 1.10 10.77 3.49
C GLU A 141 0.76 12.09 2.78
N HIS A 142 -0.49 12.24 2.33
CA HIS A 142 -0.91 13.40 1.53
C HIS A 142 -0.63 14.76 2.19
N GLU A 143 -0.85 14.87 3.50
CA GLU A 143 -0.66 16.09 4.30
C GLU A 143 0.66 16.06 5.09
N ASP A 144 1.59 15.18 4.72
CA ASP A 144 2.89 14.99 5.38
C ASP A 144 2.80 14.61 6.87
N ARG A 145 1.70 13.97 7.29
CA ARG A 145 1.53 13.43 8.63
C ARG A 145 2.21 12.07 8.76
N ASP A 146 2.49 11.67 9.99
CA ASP A 146 3.02 10.33 10.26
C ASP A 146 2.01 9.23 9.87
N LEU A 147 2.47 8.25 9.10
CA LEU A 147 1.69 7.06 8.72
C LEU A 147 1.62 6.03 9.86
N ALA A 148 2.65 5.95 10.70
CA ALA A 148 2.71 5.03 11.83
C ALA A 148 1.92 5.58 13.01
N VAL A 149 0.60 5.45 12.98
CA VAL A 149 -0.29 5.90 14.07
C VAL A 149 -0.93 4.72 14.78
N THR A 150 -1.11 4.86 16.09
CA THR A 150 -1.70 3.82 16.95
C THR A 150 -3.14 4.13 17.37
N GLU A 151 -3.61 5.35 17.12
CA GLU A 151 -4.98 5.75 17.43
C GLU A 151 -5.98 5.18 16.44
N TYR A 152 -6.92 4.40 16.92
CA TYR A 152 -7.96 3.77 16.10
C TYR A 152 -8.79 4.76 15.27
N ALA A 153 -9.08 5.95 15.80
CA ALA A 153 -9.86 6.97 15.10
C ALA A 153 -9.09 7.72 14.00
N SER A 154 -7.77 7.64 14.02
CA SER A 154 -6.94 8.34 13.05
C SER A 154 -7.12 7.78 11.63
N ARG A 155 -7.16 8.70 10.66
CA ARG A 155 -7.21 8.36 9.23
C ARG A 155 -6.06 9.03 8.52
N ARG A 156 -5.52 8.34 7.51
CA ARG A 156 -4.41 8.79 6.67
C ARG A 156 -4.74 8.56 5.20
N THR A 157 -4.05 9.30 4.37
CA THR A 157 -4.18 9.24 2.91
C THR A 157 -2.83 8.87 2.32
N PRO A 158 -2.45 7.57 2.34
CA PRO A 158 -1.16 7.14 1.82
C PRO A 158 -1.12 7.23 0.29
N ILE A 159 0.07 7.55 -0.21
CA ILE A 159 0.43 7.56 -1.64
C ILE A 159 1.72 6.77 -1.77
N VAL A 160 1.79 5.87 -2.73
CA VAL A 160 2.91 4.95 -2.92
C VAL A 160 3.33 4.97 -4.39
N ALA A 161 4.61 4.97 -4.69
CA ALA A 161 5.12 4.97 -6.05
C ALA A 161 6.46 4.25 -6.16
N ALA A 162 6.71 3.63 -7.30
CA ALA A 162 7.96 2.93 -7.59
C ALA A 162 9.20 3.83 -7.39
N THR A 163 9.08 5.13 -7.68
CA THR A 163 10.20 6.08 -7.60
C THR A 163 9.79 7.41 -6.97
N PRO A 164 10.73 8.22 -6.45
CA PRO A 164 10.44 9.55 -5.93
C PRO A 164 9.82 10.50 -6.98
N GLU A 165 10.22 10.40 -8.24
CA GLU A 165 9.70 11.21 -9.34
C GLU A 165 8.21 10.91 -9.57
N LEU A 166 7.86 9.62 -9.63
CA LEU A 166 6.47 9.22 -9.78
C LEU A 166 5.65 9.57 -8.53
N LEU A 167 6.22 9.46 -7.33
CA LEU A 167 5.57 9.87 -6.09
C LEU A 167 5.20 11.36 -6.12
N SER A 168 6.12 12.22 -6.57
CA SER A 168 5.86 13.65 -6.71
C SER A 168 4.68 13.92 -7.65
N ALA A 169 4.62 13.24 -8.79
CA ALA A 169 3.50 13.37 -9.74
C ALA A 169 2.17 12.88 -9.17
N LEU A 170 2.17 11.79 -8.39
CA LEU A 170 0.95 11.29 -7.73
C LEU A 170 0.48 12.24 -6.61
N ARG A 171 1.39 12.86 -5.87
CA ARG A 171 1.06 13.89 -4.86
C ARG A 171 0.38 15.10 -5.50
N GLU A 172 0.85 15.58 -6.66
CA GLU A 172 0.18 16.65 -7.41
C GLU A 172 -1.25 16.25 -7.81
N ILE A 173 -1.44 15.02 -8.30
CA ILE A 173 -2.77 14.49 -8.64
C ILE A 173 -3.68 14.51 -7.40
N ARG A 174 -3.19 14.07 -6.25
CA ARG A 174 -3.97 14.05 -5.01
C ARG A 174 -4.30 15.47 -4.54
N GLY A 175 -3.35 16.41 -4.63
CA GLY A 175 -3.56 17.81 -4.27
C GLY A 175 -4.61 18.52 -5.12
N ASN A 176 -4.76 18.12 -6.38
CA ASN A 176 -5.75 18.67 -7.31
C ASN A 176 -7.14 18.02 -7.20
N HIS A 177 -7.29 17.02 -6.33
CA HIS A 177 -8.56 16.30 -6.12
C HIS A 177 -9.54 17.08 -5.23
N GLY A 178 -9.14 18.16 -4.60
CA GLY A 178 -9.85 19.02 -3.64
C GLY A 178 -11.35 19.10 -3.65
#